data_8498bd5ab62d8aeb85a64566672763d2
#
_entry.id   8498bd5ab62d8aeb85a64566672763d2
#
_cell.length_a   1.000
_cell.length_b   1.000
_cell.length_c   1.000
_cell.angle_alpha   90.00
_cell.angle_beta   90.00
_cell.angle_gamma   90.00
#
_symmetry.space_group_name_H-M   'P 1'
#
loop_
_entity.id
_entity.type
_entity.pdbx_description
1 polymer ?
#
loop_
_entity_poly.entity_id
_entity_poly.type
_entity_poly.pdbx_seq_one_letter_code
_entity_poly.pdbx_strand_id
1 'polypeptide(L)'
;MKIGIIIHSQTGHTLSVAQKLKESLTAQGHQATVAQVTGISDGSDRSHVQLTSAPDVSGYDALVFGAPVQGFALSRVMTAYMSSLPSLQGKKAALLTTQQLPCAWMGGNQTTRQMEAFCTAKGASVCGSAIVHWGNAVRRSRQIGQAVALLSSMF
;
A
#
# COMPACT_ATOMS: atom_id res chain seq x y z
N MET A 1 -2.28 -8.18 17.20
CA MET A 1 -1.68 -6.85 16.91
C MET A 1 -2.73 -5.92 16.32
N LYS A 2 -2.54 -4.64 16.50
CA LYS A 2 -3.28 -3.61 15.77
C LYS A 2 -2.55 -3.31 14.47
N ILE A 3 -3.19 -3.60 13.34
CA ILE A 3 -2.59 -3.47 12.01
C ILE A 3 -3.33 -2.42 11.22
N GLY A 4 -2.61 -1.39 10.78
CA GLY A 4 -3.14 -0.37 9.88
C GLY A 4 -2.87 -0.73 8.42
N ILE A 5 -3.90 -0.81 7.61
CA ILE A 5 -3.80 -1.00 6.15
C ILE A 5 -4.06 0.36 5.53
N ILE A 6 -2.99 1.08 5.23
CA ILE A 6 -3.01 2.47 4.78
C ILE A 6 -2.82 2.48 3.26
N ILE A 7 -3.83 2.89 2.54
CA ILE A 7 -3.83 2.79 1.08
C ILE A 7 -4.22 4.08 0.38
N HIS A 8 -3.71 4.26 -0.82
CA HIS A 8 -4.26 5.15 -1.82
C HIS A 8 -4.91 4.32 -2.92
N SER A 9 -6.14 4.64 -3.29
CA SER A 9 -6.87 3.93 -4.34
C SER A 9 -7.63 4.93 -5.20
N GLN A 10 -7.37 4.91 -6.51
CA GLN A 10 -8.04 5.82 -7.46
C GLN A 10 -9.31 5.19 -8.04
N THR A 11 -9.25 3.90 -8.40
CA THR A 11 -10.33 3.19 -9.10
C THR A 11 -10.97 2.09 -8.25
N GLY A 12 -10.58 1.99 -6.99
CA GLY A 12 -11.07 0.96 -6.06
C GLY A 12 -10.28 -0.36 -6.11
N HIS A 13 -9.27 -0.50 -6.96
CA HIS A 13 -8.50 -1.73 -7.10
C HIS A 13 -7.69 -2.04 -5.82
N THR A 14 -6.87 -1.11 -5.39
CA THR A 14 -6.08 -1.26 -4.16
C THR A 14 -7.00 -1.44 -2.94
N LEU A 15 -8.09 -0.69 -2.89
CA LEU A 15 -9.08 -0.80 -1.81
C LEU A 15 -9.70 -2.19 -1.73
N SER A 16 -10.06 -2.79 -2.85
CA SER A 16 -10.68 -4.12 -2.86
C SER A 16 -9.73 -5.20 -2.33
N VAL A 17 -8.45 -5.13 -2.65
CA VAL A 17 -7.44 -6.05 -2.10
C VAL A 17 -7.23 -5.80 -0.60
N ALA A 18 -7.18 -4.54 -0.19
CA ALA A 18 -7.03 -4.15 1.21
C ALA A 18 -8.18 -4.66 2.09
N GLN A 19 -9.41 -4.63 1.58
CA GLN A 19 -10.58 -5.16 2.32
C GLN A 19 -10.45 -6.68 2.53
N LYS A 20 -10.03 -7.43 1.51
CA LYS A 20 -9.80 -8.87 1.64
C LYS A 20 -8.65 -9.19 2.59
N LEU A 21 -7.60 -8.38 2.58
CA LEU A 21 -6.51 -8.52 3.53
C LEU A 21 -6.98 -8.27 4.97
N LYS A 22 -7.80 -7.24 5.18
CA LYS A 22 -8.40 -6.97 6.49
C LYS A 22 -9.21 -8.16 6.99
N GLU A 23 -10.04 -8.76 6.14
CA GLU A 23 -10.83 -9.95 6.51
C GLU A 23 -9.92 -11.10 6.94
N SER A 24 -8.85 -11.37 6.18
CA SER A 24 -7.89 -12.43 6.50
C SER A 24 -7.18 -12.19 7.83
N LEU A 25 -6.69 -10.97 8.05
CA LEU A 25 -6.02 -10.60 9.30
C LEU A 25 -6.97 -10.67 10.49
N THR A 26 -8.21 -10.24 10.33
CA THR A 26 -9.23 -10.33 11.38
C THR A 26 -9.54 -11.78 11.74
N ALA A 27 -9.63 -12.65 10.75
CA ALA A 27 -9.82 -14.09 10.96
C ALA A 27 -8.66 -14.75 11.71
N GLN A 28 -7.46 -14.16 11.63
CA GLN A 28 -6.28 -14.61 12.39
C GLN A 28 -6.18 -14.00 13.80
N GLY A 29 -7.15 -13.22 14.21
CA GLY A 29 -7.21 -12.63 15.56
C GLY A 29 -6.57 -11.24 15.68
N HIS A 30 -6.17 -10.61 14.57
CA HIS A 30 -5.65 -9.24 14.58
C HIS A 30 -6.77 -8.20 14.54
N GLN A 31 -6.49 -7.00 15.05
CA GLN A 31 -7.35 -5.83 14.85
C GLN A 31 -6.86 -5.08 13.62
N ALA A 32 -7.47 -5.32 12.48
CA ALA A 32 -7.07 -4.71 11.21
C ALA A 32 -8.04 -3.58 10.81
N THR A 33 -7.49 -2.45 10.43
CA THR A 33 -8.24 -1.27 9.99
C THR A 33 -7.72 -0.81 8.63
N VAL A 34 -8.63 -0.59 7.69
CA VAL A 34 -8.31 0.03 6.39
C VAL A 34 -8.55 1.53 6.50
N ALA A 35 -7.55 2.32 6.15
CA ALA A 35 -7.65 3.76 6.07
C ALA A 35 -7.10 4.25 4.72
N GLN A 36 -7.79 5.21 4.12
CA GLN A 36 -7.43 5.73 2.80
C GLN A 36 -6.71 7.06 2.91
N VAL A 37 -5.62 7.16 2.16
CA VAL A 37 -4.95 8.42 1.86
C VAL A 37 -5.64 9.04 0.65
N THR A 38 -6.06 10.28 0.77
CA THR A 38 -6.64 11.03 -0.33
C THR A 38 -5.93 12.36 -0.51
N GLY A 39 -5.93 12.88 -1.73
CA GLY A 39 -5.29 14.15 -2.05
C GLY A 39 -5.72 14.69 -3.40
N ILE A 40 -5.42 15.95 -3.61
CA ILE A 40 -5.67 16.67 -4.86
C ILE A 40 -4.33 17.06 -5.45
N SER A 41 -4.11 16.69 -6.72
CA SER A 41 -3.00 17.19 -7.53
C SER A 41 -3.56 18.18 -8.51
N ASP A 42 -3.14 19.45 -8.45
CA ASP A 42 -3.41 20.36 -9.55
C ASP A 42 -2.50 19.95 -10.71
N GLY A 43 -3.04 19.84 -11.92
CA GLY A 43 -2.34 19.27 -13.07
C GLY A 43 -1.18 20.10 -13.62
N SER A 44 -0.85 21.24 -12.99
CA SER A 44 0.15 22.20 -13.50
C SER A 44 1.54 22.00 -12.89
N ASP A 45 1.62 21.46 -11.69
CA ASP A 45 2.90 21.19 -11.02
C ASP A 45 2.89 19.79 -10.40
N ARG A 46 3.76 18.93 -10.94
CA ARG A 46 3.91 17.55 -10.47
C ARG A 46 4.40 17.44 -9.03
N SER A 47 4.90 18.52 -8.46
CA SER A 47 5.42 18.55 -7.07
C SER A 47 4.37 18.93 -6.03
N HIS A 48 3.21 19.46 -6.40
CA HIS A 48 2.19 19.92 -5.47
C HIS A 48 1.02 18.94 -5.37
N VAL A 49 1.02 18.17 -4.27
CA VAL A 49 -0.13 17.38 -3.85
C VAL A 49 -0.62 17.92 -2.51
N GLN A 50 -1.89 18.29 -2.45
CA GLN A 50 -2.55 18.64 -1.19
C GLN A 50 -3.26 17.39 -0.66
N LEU A 51 -2.80 16.86 0.47
CA LEU A 51 -3.46 15.74 1.14
C LEU A 51 -4.76 16.23 1.77
N THR A 52 -5.85 15.54 1.47
CA THR A 52 -7.18 15.80 2.05
C THR A 52 -7.52 14.79 3.15
N SER A 53 -6.90 13.63 3.15
CA SER A 53 -6.93 12.67 4.25
C SER A 53 -5.55 12.04 4.40
N ALA A 54 -4.98 12.17 5.60
CA ALA A 54 -3.66 11.66 5.95
C ALA A 54 -3.78 10.85 7.25
N PRO A 55 -4.08 9.54 7.17
CA PRO A 55 -4.29 8.71 8.36
C PRO A 55 -3.09 8.71 9.30
N ASP A 56 -3.37 8.82 10.61
CA ASP A 56 -2.35 8.70 11.64
C ASP A 56 -1.95 7.23 11.80
N VAL A 57 -0.65 6.97 11.88
CA VAL A 57 -0.09 5.62 12.00
C VAL A 57 0.39 5.26 13.40
N SER A 58 0.36 6.21 14.33
CA SER A 58 0.93 6.04 15.67
C SER A 58 0.26 4.94 16.51
N GLY A 59 -1.03 4.71 16.31
CA GLY A 59 -1.82 3.73 17.06
C GLY A 59 -1.68 2.28 16.60
N TYR A 60 -0.89 2.00 15.56
CA TYR A 60 -0.73 0.65 15.02
C TYR A 60 0.60 0.02 15.41
N ASP A 61 0.57 -1.29 15.67
CA ASP A 61 1.78 -2.09 15.94
C ASP A 61 2.53 -2.43 14.65
N ALA A 62 1.77 -2.62 13.57
CA ALA A 62 2.28 -2.94 12.25
C ALA A 62 1.46 -2.24 11.16
N LEU A 63 2.03 -2.11 9.99
CA LEU A 63 1.44 -1.37 8.88
C LEU A 63 1.51 -2.15 7.57
N VAL A 64 0.48 -2.01 6.76
CA VAL A 64 0.53 -2.36 5.33
C VAL A 64 0.31 -1.08 4.54
N PHE A 65 1.23 -0.73 3.66
CA PHE A 65 1.07 0.38 2.74
C PHE A 65 0.70 -0.16 1.37
N GLY A 66 -0.34 0.39 0.77
CA GLY A 66 -0.81 -0.03 -0.53
C GLY A 66 -1.08 1.14 -1.47
N ALA A 67 -0.64 1.00 -2.72
CA ALA A 67 -0.83 2.04 -3.72
C ALA A 67 -0.85 1.48 -5.15
N PRO A 68 -1.50 2.20 -6.09
CA PRO A 68 -1.42 1.88 -7.49
C PRO A 68 -0.14 2.43 -8.13
N VAL A 69 0.25 1.84 -9.25
CA VAL A 69 1.26 2.40 -10.14
C VAL A 69 0.64 3.57 -10.91
N GLN A 70 1.33 4.72 -10.93
CA GLN A 70 1.00 5.88 -11.75
C GLN A 70 2.21 6.31 -12.57
N GLY A 71 2.11 6.29 -13.90
CA GLY A 71 3.23 6.68 -14.75
C GLY A 71 4.50 5.87 -14.45
N PHE A 72 4.37 4.56 -14.30
CA PHE A 72 5.44 3.61 -13.98
C PHE A 72 6.11 3.81 -12.61
N ALA A 73 5.49 4.55 -11.71
CA ALA A 73 6.01 4.83 -10.37
C ALA A 73 4.91 4.87 -9.32
N LEU A 74 5.30 5.07 -8.06
CA LEU A 74 4.37 5.26 -6.95
C LEU A 74 3.46 6.47 -7.21
N SER A 75 2.18 6.33 -6.88
CA SER A 75 1.22 7.42 -7.01
C SER A 75 1.68 8.67 -6.25
N ARG A 76 1.40 9.84 -6.80
CA ARG A 76 1.83 11.11 -6.21
C ARG A 76 1.24 11.36 -4.84
N VAL A 77 -0.02 11.00 -4.65
CA VAL A 77 -0.68 11.15 -3.36
C VAL A 77 0.01 10.30 -2.31
N MET A 78 0.32 9.05 -2.62
CA MET A 78 1.01 8.17 -1.68
C MET A 78 2.46 8.60 -1.43
N THR A 79 3.14 9.11 -2.45
CA THR A 79 4.48 9.67 -2.30
C THR A 79 4.48 10.85 -1.32
N ALA A 80 3.54 11.79 -1.47
CA ALA A 80 3.41 12.92 -0.56
C ALA A 80 3.12 12.47 0.88
N TYR A 81 2.22 11.51 1.03
CA TYR A 81 1.87 10.96 2.33
C TYR A 81 3.05 10.27 3.02
N MET A 82 3.71 9.33 2.33
CA MET A 82 4.79 8.56 2.91
C MET A 82 6.03 9.41 3.23
N SER A 83 6.29 10.45 2.43
CA SER A 83 7.36 11.39 2.74
C SER A 83 7.10 12.20 4.01
N SER A 84 5.85 12.41 4.37
CA SER A 84 5.44 13.17 5.55
C SER A 84 5.28 12.33 6.83
N LEU A 85 5.43 11.00 6.74
CA LEU A 85 5.25 10.12 7.89
C LEU A 85 6.25 10.41 9.01
N PRO A 86 5.81 10.27 10.28
CA PRO A 86 6.71 10.33 11.43
C PRO A 86 7.59 9.06 11.47
N SER A 87 8.39 8.91 12.53
CA SER A 87 9.17 7.70 12.75
C SER A 87 8.26 6.46 12.81
N LEU A 88 8.68 5.40 12.10
CA LEU A 88 8.05 4.09 12.11
C LEU A 88 8.90 3.06 12.86
N GLN A 89 9.83 3.53 13.68
CA GLN A 89 10.77 2.67 14.39
C GLN A 89 10.03 1.65 15.28
N GLY A 90 10.46 0.39 15.20
CA GLY A 90 9.85 -0.70 15.94
C GLY A 90 8.60 -1.31 15.28
N LYS A 91 8.14 -0.76 14.16
CA LYS A 91 6.98 -1.28 13.43
C LYS A 91 7.41 -2.18 12.28
N LYS A 92 6.67 -3.27 12.09
CA LYS A 92 6.74 -4.07 10.86
C LYS A 92 5.92 -3.38 9.77
N ALA A 93 6.39 -3.47 8.54
CA ALA A 93 5.67 -2.97 7.37
C ALA A 93 5.64 -4.01 6.26
N ALA A 94 4.51 -4.13 5.59
CA ALA A 94 4.36 -4.90 4.37
C ALA A 94 3.80 -3.99 3.27
N LEU A 95 4.02 -4.34 2.01
CA LEU A 95 3.74 -3.47 0.88
C LEU A 95 2.83 -4.16 -0.14
N LEU A 96 1.83 -3.43 -0.62
CA LEU A 96 0.89 -3.87 -1.64
C LEU A 96 0.91 -2.91 -2.82
N THR A 97 1.20 -3.43 -4.00
CA THR A 97 1.15 -2.66 -5.24
C THR A 97 0.11 -3.25 -6.18
N THR A 98 -0.71 -2.41 -6.78
CA THR A 98 -1.63 -2.79 -7.85
C THR A 98 -1.22 -2.09 -9.13
N GLN A 99 -1.29 -2.81 -10.27
CA GLN A 99 -0.96 -2.24 -11.56
C GLN A 99 -1.85 -2.81 -12.67
N GLN A 100 -2.08 -2.01 -13.69
CA GLN A 100 -2.88 -2.42 -14.86
C GLN A 100 -2.04 -3.27 -15.82
N LEU A 101 -0.80 -2.88 -16.07
CA LEU A 101 0.10 -3.54 -17.02
C LEU A 101 0.59 -4.91 -16.53
N PRO A 102 0.89 -5.85 -17.43
CA PRO A 102 1.05 -7.26 -17.08
C PRO A 102 2.39 -7.65 -16.45
N CYS A 103 3.39 -6.79 -16.51
CA CYS A 103 4.74 -7.12 -16.04
C CYS A 103 5.18 -6.24 -14.87
N ALA A 104 5.78 -6.85 -13.86
CA ALA A 104 6.24 -6.14 -12.65
C ALA A 104 7.26 -5.03 -12.97
N TRP A 105 8.11 -5.20 -14.00
CA TRP A 105 9.06 -4.19 -14.43
C TRP A 105 8.42 -2.95 -15.09
N MET A 106 7.13 -3.00 -15.40
CA MET A 106 6.34 -1.87 -15.93
C MET A 106 5.80 -0.94 -14.83
N GLY A 107 6.56 -0.75 -13.77
CA GLY A 107 6.25 0.18 -12.68
C GLY A 107 5.96 -0.47 -11.34
N GLY A 108 5.53 -1.73 -11.30
CA GLY A 108 5.23 -2.43 -10.05
C GLY A 108 6.45 -2.57 -9.15
N ASN A 109 7.59 -2.99 -9.70
CA ASN A 109 8.84 -3.07 -8.94
C ASN A 109 9.33 -1.71 -8.45
N GLN A 110 9.24 -0.69 -9.29
CA GLN A 110 9.63 0.68 -8.93
C GLN A 110 8.75 1.23 -7.81
N THR A 111 7.44 1.07 -7.90
CA THR A 111 6.47 1.49 -6.89
C THR A 111 6.74 0.81 -5.56
N THR A 112 6.96 -0.50 -5.57
CA THR A 112 7.29 -1.27 -4.37
C THR A 112 8.58 -0.79 -3.73
N ARG A 113 9.63 -0.59 -4.52
CA ARG A 113 10.93 -0.08 -4.04
C ARG A 113 10.83 1.33 -3.44
N GLN A 114 10.00 2.19 -4.03
CA GLN A 114 9.79 3.54 -3.49
C GLN A 114 9.09 3.48 -2.13
N MET A 115 8.06 2.67 -1.96
CA MET A 115 7.41 2.47 -0.66
C MET A 115 8.37 1.86 0.36
N GLU A 116 9.16 0.87 -0.04
CA GLU A 116 10.17 0.26 0.82
C GLU A 116 11.20 1.28 1.30
N ALA A 117 11.68 2.13 0.40
CA ALA A 117 12.64 3.19 0.75
C ALA A 117 12.08 4.17 1.78
N PHE A 118 10.82 4.59 1.65
CA PHE A 118 10.18 5.44 2.65
C PHE A 118 10.07 4.73 4.00
N CYS A 119 9.60 3.49 4.03
CA CYS A 119 9.47 2.71 5.26
C CYS A 119 10.83 2.55 5.97
N THR A 120 11.84 2.15 5.23
CA THR A 120 13.19 1.95 5.76
C THR A 120 13.79 3.26 6.29
N ALA A 121 13.64 4.36 5.54
CA ALA A 121 14.12 5.68 5.98
C ALA A 121 13.44 6.17 7.26
N LYS A 122 12.20 5.75 7.50
CA LYS A 122 11.45 6.06 8.74
C LYS A 122 11.66 5.05 9.86
N GLY A 123 12.46 4.01 9.65
CA GLY A 123 12.88 3.05 10.68
C GLY A 123 12.01 1.78 10.78
N ALA A 124 11.08 1.56 9.86
CA ALA A 124 10.29 0.33 9.83
C ALA A 124 11.10 -0.86 9.30
N SER A 125 10.73 -2.05 9.76
CA SER A 125 11.24 -3.31 9.21
C SER A 125 10.27 -3.81 8.14
N VAL A 126 10.67 -3.75 6.88
CA VAL A 126 9.85 -4.25 5.76
C VAL A 126 9.95 -5.76 5.69
N CYS A 127 8.82 -6.44 5.88
CA CYS A 127 8.74 -7.90 5.94
C CYS A 127 8.52 -8.55 4.57
N GLY A 128 7.93 -7.82 3.63
CA GLY A 128 7.67 -8.32 2.30
C GLY A 128 6.68 -7.47 1.52
N SER A 129 6.41 -7.92 0.31
CA SER A 129 5.57 -7.17 -0.63
C SER A 129 4.82 -8.10 -1.57
N ALA A 130 3.73 -7.60 -2.15
CA ALA A 130 2.98 -8.26 -3.20
C ALA A 130 2.55 -7.28 -4.27
N ILE A 131 2.50 -7.76 -5.52
CA ILE A 131 2.02 -7.01 -6.67
C ILE A 131 0.83 -7.76 -7.27
N VAL A 132 -0.27 -7.05 -7.49
CA VAL A 132 -1.47 -7.58 -8.15
C VAL A 132 -1.66 -6.90 -9.49
N HIS A 133 -1.71 -7.70 -10.55
CA HIS A 133 -1.93 -7.22 -11.92
C HIS A 133 -3.42 -7.28 -12.25
N TRP A 134 -3.97 -6.15 -12.68
CA TRP A 134 -5.42 -5.99 -12.83
C TRP A 134 -5.98 -6.32 -14.21
N GLY A 135 -5.13 -6.34 -15.22
CA GLY A 135 -5.54 -6.43 -16.63
C GLY A 135 -6.17 -7.74 -17.08
N ASN A 136 -5.96 -8.85 -16.36
CA ASN A 136 -6.53 -10.16 -16.67
C ASN A 136 -7.32 -10.68 -15.47
N ALA A 137 -8.61 -10.96 -15.64
CA ALA A 137 -9.51 -11.31 -14.55
C ALA A 137 -9.14 -12.62 -13.84
N VAL A 138 -8.71 -13.65 -14.57
CA VAL A 138 -8.30 -14.93 -13.98
C VAL A 138 -7.00 -14.79 -13.20
N ARG A 139 -6.00 -14.15 -13.81
CA ARG A 139 -4.72 -13.85 -13.16
C ARG A 139 -4.91 -12.96 -11.92
N ARG A 140 -5.73 -11.94 -12.04
CA ARG A 140 -6.06 -11.02 -10.94
C ARG A 140 -6.64 -11.76 -9.75
N SER A 141 -7.64 -12.58 -9.94
CA SER A 141 -8.27 -13.34 -8.86
C SER A 141 -7.27 -14.24 -8.13
N ARG A 142 -6.42 -14.93 -8.88
CA ARG A 142 -5.35 -15.77 -8.32
C ARG A 142 -4.33 -14.94 -7.54
N GLN A 143 -3.88 -13.83 -8.10
CA GLN A 143 -2.88 -12.97 -7.46
C GLN A 143 -3.42 -12.26 -6.23
N ILE A 144 -4.68 -11.88 -6.21
CA ILE A 144 -5.31 -11.33 -4.99
C ILE A 144 -5.27 -12.36 -3.87
N GLY A 145 -5.66 -13.60 -4.14
CA GLY A 145 -5.58 -14.67 -3.16
C GLY A 145 -4.17 -14.92 -2.64
N GLN A 146 -3.19 -14.95 -3.55
CA GLN A 146 -1.78 -15.12 -3.20
C GLN A 146 -1.23 -13.94 -2.38
N ALA A 147 -1.58 -12.71 -2.77
CA ALA A 147 -1.14 -11.50 -2.07
C ALA A 147 -1.73 -11.45 -0.65
N VAL A 148 -3.00 -11.74 -0.50
CA VAL A 148 -3.67 -11.77 0.80
C VAL A 148 -3.06 -12.84 1.71
N ALA A 149 -2.84 -14.05 1.20
CA ALA A 149 -2.21 -15.13 1.94
C ALA A 149 -0.78 -14.77 2.37
N LEU A 150 0.02 -14.22 1.45
CA LEU A 150 1.40 -13.82 1.73
C LEU A 150 1.46 -12.71 2.77
N LEU A 151 0.74 -11.61 2.54
CA LEU A 151 0.81 -10.43 3.41
C LEU A 151 0.24 -10.72 4.80
N SER A 152 -0.84 -11.50 4.90
CA SER A 152 -1.40 -11.86 6.21
C SER A 152 -0.52 -12.80 7.01
N SER A 153 0.37 -13.57 6.35
CA SER A 153 1.30 -14.47 7.04
C SER A 153 2.48 -13.75 7.71
N MET A 154 2.65 -12.46 7.46
CA MET A 154 3.79 -11.68 7.94
C MET A 154 3.59 -11.14 9.38
N PHE A 155 2.41 -11.23 9.89
CA PHE A 155 2.02 -10.71 11.20
C PHE A 155 1.50 -11.83 12.11
#